data_0ce66e49a0b5ccb79b81b96f045f44e6
#
_entry.id   0ce66e49a0b5ccb79b81b96f045f44e6
#
_cell.length_a   1.000
_cell.length_b   1.000
_cell.length_c   1.000
_cell.angle_alpha   90.00
_cell.angle_beta   90.00
_cell.angle_gamma   90.00
#
_symmetry.space_group_name_H-M   'P 1'
#
loop_
_entity.id
_entity.type
_entity.pdbx_description
1 polymer ?
#
loop_
_entity_poly.entity_id
_entity_poly.type
_entity_poly.pdbx_seq_one_letter_code
_entity_poly.pdbx_strand_id
1 'polypeptide(L)'
;AAAMAFSFSTQQAQKYQCLPCGYDCDKEIHDKPGKCAHCQMDLVPVGSIKFKTIQPGQLCDYIKKHPNTVLLDVRTKEEFEGKADPNFGTLKKAINIPILDLEANLGSLAKLKNRDIIVFCSHSHRSPRASYLLSQNGFKQVTNMAGGMSVMPPGPCVQMK
;
A
#
# COMPACT_ATOMS: atom_id res chain seq x y z
N ALA A 1 17.26 51.22 22.04
CA ALA A 1 17.48 50.44 20.83
C ALA A 1 17.14 48.99 21.12
N ALA A 2 16.02 48.51 20.58
CA ALA A 2 15.63 47.10 20.69
C ALA A 2 16.22 46.34 19.49
N ALA A 3 17.09 45.38 19.76
CA ALA A 3 17.64 44.49 18.76
C ALA A 3 16.61 43.39 18.46
N MET A 4 16.03 43.39 17.25
CA MET A 4 15.20 42.29 16.76
C MET A 4 16.12 41.13 16.36
N ALA A 5 16.09 40.04 17.15
CA ALA A 5 16.77 38.81 16.77
C ALA A 5 15.94 38.07 15.69
N PHE A 6 16.43 38.06 14.49
CA PHE A 6 15.89 37.20 13.41
C PHE A 6 16.34 35.77 13.67
N SER A 7 15.44 34.93 14.16
CA SER A 7 15.67 33.48 14.20
C SER A 7 15.57 32.94 12.77
N PHE A 8 16.70 32.62 12.16
CA PHE A 8 16.79 31.82 10.95
C PHE A 8 16.40 30.37 11.31
N SER A 9 15.17 29.98 11.04
CA SER A 9 14.79 28.58 11.02
C SER A 9 15.48 27.94 9.83
N THR A 10 16.48 27.11 10.05
CA THR A 10 17.06 26.25 9.01
C THR A 10 16.01 25.23 8.62
N GLN A 11 15.27 25.50 7.56
CA GLN A 11 14.31 24.56 6.99
C GLN A 11 15.12 23.38 6.43
N GLN A 12 15.07 22.25 7.13
CA GLN A 12 15.76 21.04 6.72
C GLN A 12 15.22 20.61 5.35
N ALA A 13 16.11 20.41 4.38
CA ALA A 13 15.73 20.05 3.02
C ALA A 13 14.89 18.76 3.00
N GLN A 14 13.77 18.78 2.29
CA GLN A 14 12.89 17.61 2.15
C GLN A 14 13.64 16.44 1.53
N LYS A 15 13.60 15.29 2.16
CA LYS A 15 14.13 14.01 1.66
C LYS A 15 12.98 13.13 1.14
N TYR A 16 13.32 12.19 0.29
CA TYR A 16 12.37 11.31 -0.37
C TYR A 16 12.78 9.86 -0.21
N GLN A 17 11.82 8.95 -0.27
CA GLN A 17 12.02 7.51 -0.13
C GLN A 17 11.09 6.74 -1.05
N CYS A 18 11.44 5.49 -1.33
CA CYS A 18 10.56 4.58 -2.05
C CYS A 18 9.36 4.16 -1.18
N LEU A 19 8.26 3.82 -1.82
CA LEU A 19 7.17 3.11 -1.14
C LEU A 19 7.61 1.66 -0.83
N PRO A 20 7.18 1.07 0.30
CA PRO A 20 7.58 -0.28 0.69
C PRO A 20 7.20 -1.33 -0.38
N CYS A 21 8.15 -1.69 -1.23
CA CYS A 21 7.98 -2.67 -2.31
C CYS A 21 8.60 -4.04 -1.98
N GLY A 22 9.38 -4.11 -0.89
CA GLY A 22 10.05 -5.32 -0.46
C GLY A 22 11.45 -5.52 -1.06
N TYR A 23 11.96 -4.54 -1.81
CA TYR A 23 13.33 -4.52 -2.33
C TYR A 23 14.25 -3.63 -1.49
N ASP A 24 15.56 -3.71 -1.70
CA ASP A 24 16.54 -2.92 -0.95
C ASP A 24 16.38 -1.41 -1.14
N CYS A 25 15.79 -0.97 -2.25
CA CYS A 25 15.47 0.44 -2.50
C CYS A 25 14.51 1.05 -1.45
N ASP A 26 13.83 0.24 -0.65
CA ASP A 26 13.01 0.74 0.46
C ASP A 26 13.83 1.42 1.55
N LYS A 27 15.14 1.15 1.59
CA LYS A 27 16.10 1.71 2.56
C LYS A 27 16.82 2.96 2.04
N GLU A 28 16.67 3.29 0.76
CA GLU A 28 17.36 4.39 0.13
C GLU A 28 16.64 5.71 0.38
N ILE A 29 17.45 6.76 0.69
CA ILE A 29 16.96 8.12 0.87
C ILE A 29 17.51 8.99 -0.25
N HIS A 30 16.65 9.77 -0.85
CA HIS A 30 16.96 10.63 -1.99
C HIS A 30 16.79 12.11 -1.64
N ASP A 31 17.60 12.97 -2.27
CA ASP A 31 17.56 14.41 -2.05
C ASP A 31 16.50 15.13 -2.90
N LYS A 32 15.94 14.44 -3.91
CA LYS A 32 15.01 15.02 -4.88
C LYS A 32 13.83 14.08 -5.11
N PRO A 33 12.65 14.62 -5.46
CA PRO A 33 11.56 13.81 -5.96
C PRO A 33 11.92 13.17 -7.30
N GLY A 34 11.22 12.12 -7.68
CA GLY A 34 11.44 11.44 -8.93
C GLY A 34 10.91 10.01 -8.88
N LYS A 35 11.45 9.16 -9.72
CA LYS A 35 11.15 7.72 -9.73
C LYS A 35 12.32 6.92 -9.16
N CYS A 36 11.99 5.88 -8.40
CA CYS A 36 12.98 4.92 -7.93
C CYS A 36 13.63 4.22 -9.12
N ALA A 37 14.96 4.19 -9.15
CA ALA A 37 15.72 3.55 -10.23
C ALA A 37 15.48 2.02 -10.31
N HIS A 38 15.11 1.39 -9.19
CA HIS A 38 14.91 -0.06 -9.10
C HIS A 38 13.48 -0.49 -9.43
N CYS A 39 12.49 0.10 -8.74
CA CYS A 39 11.10 -0.34 -8.87
C CYS A 39 10.21 0.60 -9.69
N GLN A 40 10.73 1.73 -10.17
CA GLN A 40 10.05 2.74 -10.99
C GLN A 40 8.83 3.41 -10.34
N MET A 41 8.57 3.16 -9.05
CA MET A 41 7.55 3.89 -8.30
C MET A 41 8.00 5.31 -8.00
N ASP A 42 7.04 6.21 -7.86
CA ASP A 42 7.31 7.58 -7.45
C ASP A 42 7.89 7.62 -6.04
N LEU A 43 8.96 8.39 -5.86
CA LEU A 43 9.53 8.68 -4.55
C LEU A 43 8.61 9.63 -3.80
N VAL A 44 8.34 9.32 -2.54
CA VAL A 44 7.47 10.12 -1.68
C VAL A 44 8.26 10.80 -0.56
N PRO A 45 7.78 11.92 -0.01
CA PRO A 45 8.46 12.59 1.09
C PRO A 45 8.69 11.64 2.28
N VAL A 46 9.90 11.67 2.86
CA VAL A 46 10.21 10.94 4.09
C VAL A 46 9.24 11.36 5.19
N GLY A 47 8.66 10.38 5.89
CA GLY A 47 7.65 10.59 6.93
C GLY A 47 6.21 10.73 6.41
N SER A 48 5.97 10.71 5.09
CA SER A 48 4.61 10.75 4.52
C SER A 48 3.93 9.39 4.49
N ILE A 49 4.67 8.28 4.61
CA ILE A 49 4.10 6.92 4.64
C ILE A 49 3.39 6.69 5.97
N LYS A 50 2.09 6.50 5.92
CA LYS A 50 1.21 6.33 7.10
C LYS A 50 0.53 4.96 7.16
N PHE A 51 0.90 4.03 6.30
CA PHE A 51 0.40 2.67 6.30
C PHE A 51 1.44 1.67 6.84
N LYS A 52 0.97 0.49 7.24
CA LYS A 52 1.79 -0.62 7.73
C LYS A 52 2.06 -1.63 6.62
N THR A 53 2.94 -2.58 6.88
CA THR A 53 3.20 -3.73 6.00
C THR A 53 3.03 -5.02 6.78
N ILE A 54 2.37 -6.03 6.16
CA ILE A 54 2.22 -7.38 6.69
C ILE A 54 2.86 -8.38 5.72
N GLN A 55 3.49 -9.41 6.28
CA GLN A 55 4.06 -10.50 5.48
C GLN A 55 2.96 -11.50 5.08
N PRO A 56 3.02 -12.08 3.86
CA PRO A 56 2.00 -13.02 3.39
C PRO A 56 1.77 -14.21 4.33
N GLY A 57 2.84 -14.77 4.91
CA GLY A 57 2.74 -15.88 5.85
C GLY A 57 1.99 -15.59 7.16
N GLN A 58 1.83 -14.31 7.52
CA GLN A 58 1.09 -13.88 8.72
C GLN A 58 -0.37 -13.56 8.43
N LEU A 59 -0.74 -13.48 7.16
CA LEU A 59 -2.00 -12.87 6.75
C LEU A 59 -3.23 -13.68 7.15
N CYS A 60 -3.25 -15.00 6.92
CA CYS A 60 -4.41 -15.81 7.26
C CYS A 60 -4.69 -15.83 8.78
N ASP A 61 -3.64 -15.85 9.60
CA ASP A 61 -3.79 -15.76 11.05
C ASP A 61 -4.28 -14.38 11.49
N TYR A 62 -3.79 -13.33 10.84
CA TYR A 62 -4.28 -11.97 11.08
C TYR A 62 -5.76 -11.84 10.77
N ILE A 63 -6.21 -12.28 9.60
CA ILE A 63 -7.62 -12.25 9.19
C ILE A 63 -8.50 -13.05 10.16
N LYS A 64 -8.03 -14.21 10.60
CA LYS A 64 -8.75 -15.04 11.57
C LYS A 64 -8.98 -14.30 12.90
N LYS A 65 -7.99 -13.56 13.37
CA LYS A 65 -8.07 -12.75 14.62
C LYS A 65 -8.86 -11.44 14.42
N HIS A 66 -8.90 -10.93 13.20
CA HIS A 66 -9.55 -9.67 12.83
C HIS A 66 -10.59 -9.90 11.72
N PRO A 67 -11.72 -10.59 12.00
CA PRO A 67 -12.67 -11.05 10.98
C PRO A 67 -13.40 -9.91 10.24
N ASN A 68 -13.34 -8.68 10.77
CA ASN A 68 -13.93 -7.50 10.18
C ASN A 68 -12.97 -6.70 9.29
N THR A 69 -11.74 -7.16 9.08
CA THR A 69 -10.77 -6.55 8.18
C THR A 69 -11.31 -6.57 6.75
N VAL A 70 -11.21 -5.44 6.08
CA VAL A 70 -11.53 -5.31 4.66
C VAL A 70 -10.32 -5.74 3.84
N LEU A 71 -10.51 -6.64 2.90
CA LEU A 71 -9.47 -7.13 2.00
C LEU A 71 -9.69 -6.48 0.63
N LEU A 72 -8.77 -5.62 0.21
CA LEU A 72 -8.86 -4.86 -1.03
C LEU A 72 -7.82 -5.35 -2.04
N ASP A 73 -8.30 -6.02 -3.08
CA ASP A 73 -7.52 -6.43 -4.23
C ASP A 73 -7.46 -5.29 -5.26
N VAL A 74 -6.27 -4.76 -5.52
CA VAL A 74 -6.08 -3.66 -6.48
C VAL A 74 -5.54 -4.13 -7.83
N ARG A 75 -5.60 -5.43 -8.10
CA ARG A 75 -5.29 -6.02 -9.40
C ARG A 75 -6.42 -5.76 -10.41
N THR A 76 -6.17 -6.14 -11.66
CA THR A 76 -7.21 -6.08 -12.69
C THR A 76 -8.36 -7.04 -12.34
N LYS A 77 -9.50 -6.84 -12.98
CA LYS A 77 -10.66 -7.70 -12.82
C LYS A 77 -10.37 -9.13 -13.28
N GLU A 78 -9.62 -9.29 -14.37
CA GLU A 78 -9.21 -10.58 -14.91
C GLU A 78 -8.31 -11.35 -13.91
N GLU A 79 -7.35 -10.68 -13.27
CA GLU A 79 -6.51 -11.27 -12.23
C GLU A 79 -7.36 -11.70 -11.02
N PHE A 80 -8.31 -10.86 -10.59
CA PHE A 80 -9.20 -11.15 -9.47
C PHE A 80 -10.17 -12.30 -9.76
N GLU A 81 -10.64 -12.43 -11.00
CA GLU A 81 -11.55 -13.48 -11.45
C GLU A 81 -10.83 -14.79 -11.84
N GLY A 82 -9.51 -14.85 -11.73
CA GLY A 82 -8.71 -16.02 -12.07
C GLY A 82 -8.57 -16.28 -13.58
N LYS A 83 -8.83 -15.27 -14.40
CA LYS A 83 -8.75 -15.34 -15.87
C LYS A 83 -7.37 -14.93 -16.43
N ALA A 84 -6.49 -14.41 -15.58
CA ALA A 84 -5.13 -14.07 -15.96
C ALA A 84 -4.18 -15.26 -15.80
N ASP A 85 -3.12 -15.27 -16.60
CA ASP A 85 -2.03 -16.24 -16.51
C ASP A 85 -0.72 -15.48 -16.14
N PRO A 86 -0.05 -15.83 -15.04
CA PRO A 86 -0.40 -16.87 -14.06
C PRO A 86 -1.61 -16.49 -13.17
N ASN A 87 -2.40 -17.50 -12.78
CA ASN A 87 -3.48 -17.34 -11.81
C ASN A 87 -2.93 -17.57 -10.38
N PHE A 88 -2.79 -16.51 -9.62
CA PHE A 88 -2.35 -16.56 -8.21
C PHE A 88 -3.50 -16.75 -7.20
N GLY A 89 -4.73 -16.92 -7.66
CA GLY A 89 -5.88 -16.90 -6.78
C GLY A 89 -6.16 -15.52 -6.19
N THR A 90 -6.98 -15.48 -5.15
CA THR A 90 -7.26 -14.25 -4.38
C THR A 90 -7.56 -14.60 -2.93
N LEU A 91 -7.78 -13.59 -2.09
CA LEU A 91 -8.20 -13.80 -0.70
C LEU A 91 -9.73 -13.93 -0.63
N LYS A 92 -10.19 -14.85 0.22
CA LYS A 92 -11.64 -15.04 0.46
C LYS A 92 -12.27 -13.75 0.97
N LYS A 93 -13.43 -13.40 0.47
CA LYS A 93 -14.19 -12.18 0.80
C LYS A 93 -13.50 -10.86 0.39
N ALA A 94 -12.46 -10.90 -0.42
CA ALA A 94 -11.85 -9.69 -0.94
C ALA A 94 -12.80 -8.97 -1.88
N ILE A 95 -12.77 -7.64 -1.83
CA ILE A 95 -13.37 -6.77 -2.84
C ILE A 95 -12.29 -6.37 -3.85
N ASN A 96 -12.68 -6.18 -5.09
CA ASN A 96 -11.75 -5.76 -6.14
C ASN A 96 -12.07 -4.35 -6.62
N ILE A 97 -11.07 -3.49 -6.54
CA ILE A 97 -11.06 -2.17 -7.18
C ILE A 97 -9.68 -2.01 -7.81
N PRO A 98 -9.57 -2.14 -9.13
CA PRO A 98 -8.30 -1.96 -9.81
C PRO A 98 -7.64 -0.63 -9.46
N ILE A 99 -6.31 -0.61 -9.35
CA ILE A 99 -5.60 0.61 -8.93
C ILE A 99 -5.90 1.82 -9.80
N LEU A 100 -6.15 1.62 -11.09
CA LEU A 100 -6.48 2.71 -12.02
C LEU A 100 -7.84 3.35 -11.72
N ASP A 101 -8.75 2.60 -11.09
CA ASP A 101 -10.09 3.07 -10.74
C ASP A 101 -10.17 3.53 -9.27
N LEU A 102 -9.13 3.27 -8.46
CA LEU A 102 -9.19 3.47 -7.01
C LEU A 102 -9.44 4.93 -6.62
N GLU A 103 -8.78 5.88 -7.27
CA GLU A 103 -8.92 7.31 -6.97
C GLU A 103 -10.37 7.78 -7.20
N ALA A 104 -10.97 7.38 -8.32
CA ALA A 104 -12.36 7.70 -8.63
C ALA A 104 -13.36 7.04 -7.65
N ASN A 105 -12.96 5.96 -6.97
CA ASN A 105 -13.80 5.21 -6.02
C ASN A 105 -13.58 5.62 -4.55
N LEU A 106 -12.71 6.58 -4.23
CA LEU A 106 -12.45 7.00 -2.85
C LEU A 106 -13.72 7.46 -2.12
N GLY A 107 -14.62 8.13 -2.83
CA GLY A 107 -15.91 8.59 -2.28
C GLY A 107 -16.80 7.42 -1.82
N SER A 108 -16.90 6.37 -2.62
CA SER A 108 -17.69 5.16 -2.28
C SER A 108 -17.09 4.37 -1.12
N LEU A 109 -15.78 4.47 -0.92
CA LEU A 109 -15.03 3.86 0.16
C LEU A 109 -15.04 4.69 1.46
N ALA A 110 -15.60 5.89 1.48
CA ALA A 110 -15.51 6.81 2.62
C ALA A 110 -15.96 6.21 3.95
N LYS A 111 -16.96 5.32 3.92
CA LYS A 111 -17.45 4.57 5.09
C LYS A 111 -16.41 3.62 5.71
N LEU A 112 -15.35 3.32 4.97
CA LEU A 112 -14.27 2.41 5.40
C LEU A 112 -13.08 3.15 6.01
N LYS A 113 -13.08 4.49 6.08
CA LYS A 113 -11.92 5.29 6.54
C LYS A 113 -11.40 4.93 7.93
N ASN A 114 -12.27 4.44 8.81
CA ASN A 114 -11.91 4.00 10.17
C ASN A 114 -11.82 2.47 10.30
N ARG A 115 -11.94 1.73 9.18
CA ARG A 115 -11.85 0.26 9.17
C ARG A 115 -10.41 -0.17 8.96
N ASP A 116 -10.08 -1.35 9.45
CA ASP A 116 -8.84 -2.03 9.13
C ASP A 116 -8.92 -2.55 7.68
N ILE A 117 -7.97 -2.14 6.84
CA ILE A 117 -7.94 -2.46 5.41
C ILE A 117 -6.58 -3.07 5.08
N ILE A 118 -6.58 -4.27 4.53
CA ILE A 118 -5.40 -4.87 3.93
C ILE A 118 -5.50 -4.74 2.41
N VAL A 119 -4.48 -4.13 1.82
CA VAL A 119 -4.38 -3.89 0.37
C VAL A 119 -3.36 -4.85 -0.21
N PHE A 120 -3.71 -5.51 -1.30
CA PHE A 120 -2.81 -6.45 -1.97
C PHE A 120 -2.90 -6.39 -3.49
N CYS A 121 -1.84 -6.83 -4.13
CA CYS A 121 -1.76 -7.03 -5.58
C CYS A 121 -1.00 -8.33 -5.90
N SER A 122 -0.44 -8.48 -7.10
CA SER A 122 0.32 -9.69 -7.44
C SER A 122 1.79 -9.66 -6.96
N HIS A 123 2.51 -8.52 -7.11
CA HIS A 123 3.97 -8.43 -6.92
C HIS A 123 4.44 -7.20 -6.13
N SER A 124 3.62 -6.62 -5.26
CA SER A 124 4.00 -5.49 -4.37
C SER A 124 4.43 -4.19 -5.07
N HIS A 125 3.88 -3.88 -6.24
CA HIS A 125 4.07 -2.58 -6.90
C HIS A 125 2.80 -1.73 -6.85
N ARG A 126 1.63 -2.33 -7.12
CA ARG A 126 0.33 -1.64 -7.11
C ARG A 126 -0.19 -1.42 -5.69
N SER A 127 -0.04 -2.40 -4.81
CA SER A 127 -0.58 -2.31 -3.44
C SER A 127 0.11 -1.26 -2.56
N PRO A 128 1.44 -1.03 -2.60
CA PRO A 128 2.04 0.09 -1.87
C PRO A 128 1.53 1.46 -2.34
N ARG A 129 1.37 1.64 -3.67
CA ARG A 129 0.81 2.87 -4.26
C ARG A 129 -0.64 3.10 -3.83
N ALA A 130 -1.46 2.04 -3.87
CA ALA A 130 -2.84 2.10 -3.40
C ALA A 130 -2.92 2.38 -1.90
N SER A 131 -2.08 1.75 -1.08
CA SER A 131 -2.00 2.00 0.36
C SER A 131 -1.60 3.44 0.68
N TYR A 132 -0.66 3.99 -0.09
CA TYR A 132 -0.28 5.39 0.03
C TYR A 132 -1.44 6.32 -0.32
N LEU A 133 -2.09 6.12 -1.47
CA LEU A 133 -3.25 6.89 -1.88
C LEU A 133 -4.35 6.88 -0.81
N LEU A 134 -4.72 5.72 -0.29
CA LEU A 134 -5.72 5.61 0.78
C LEU A 134 -5.30 6.37 2.03
N SER A 135 -4.04 6.18 2.50
CA SER A 135 -3.55 6.84 3.71
C SER A 135 -3.53 8.37 3.58
N GLN A 136 -3.21 8.91 2.39
CA GLN A 136 -3.25 10.35 2.12
C GLN A 136 -4.69 10.90 2.03
N ASN A 137 -5.69 10.04 1.83
CA ASN A 137 -7.11 10.40 1.75
C ASN A 137 -7.91 10.06 3.03
N GLY A 138 -7.22 9.94 4.16
CA GLY A 138 -7.84 9.84 5.49
C GLY A 138 -8.26 8.44 5.91
N PHE A 139 -7.82 7.39 5.23
CA PHE A 139 -7.96 6.02 5.68
C PHE A 139 -6.89 5.73 6.74
N LYS A 140 -7.32 5.45 7.98
CA LYS A 140 -6.45 5.49 9.16
C LYS A 140 -5.71 4.18 9.45
N GLN A 141 -6.26 3.05 9.02
CA GLN A 141 -5.75 1.72 9.34
C GLN A 141 -5.53 0.93 8.04
N VAL A 142 -4.51 1.34 7.28
CA VAL A 142 -4.15 0.72 6.00
C VAL A 142 -2.90 -0.13 6.20
N THR A 143 -2.93 -1.35 5.69
CA THR A 143 -1.81 -2.29 5.70
C THR A 143 -1.58 -2.82 4.29
N ASN A 144 -0.36 -2.69 3.77
CA ASN A 144 0.06 -3.29 2.52
C ASN A 144 0.52 -4.74 2.73
N MET A 145 0.08 -5.68 1.91
CA MET A 145 0.64 -7.04 1.90
C MET A 145 1.91 -7.08 1.05
N ALA A 146 3.04 -7.33 1.68
CA ALA A 146 4.33 -7.44 1.01
C ALA A 146 4.35 -8.59 -0.01
N GLY A 147 5.08 -8.44 -1.11
CA GLY A 147 5.27 -9.46 -2.14
C GLY A 147 4.03 -9.82 -2.97
N GLY A 148 2.84 -9.53 -2.46
CA GLY A 148 1.59 -9.81 -3.17
C GLY A 148 1.20 -11.28 -3.27
N MET A 149 0.21 -11.58 -4.11
CA MET A 149 -0.34 -12.93 -4.27
C MET A 149 0.66 -13.92 -4.87
N SER A 150 1.66 -13.46 -5.62
CA SER A 150 2.68 -14.34 -6.24
C SER A 150 3.54 -15.11 -5.23
N VAL A 151 3.65 -14.59 -4.00
CA VAL A 151 4.41 -15.22 -2.90
C VAL A 151 3.51 -15.60 -1.70
N MET A 152 2.18 -15.51 -1.90
CA MET A 152 1.21 -15.90 -0.87
C MET A 152 1.23 -17.43 -0.69
N PRO A 153 1.56 -17.94 0.51
CA PRO A 153 1.51 -19.39 0.74
C PRO A 153 0.07 -19.91 0.66
N PRO A 154 -0.13 -21.17 0.26
CA PRO A 154 -1.44 -21.82 0.39
C PRO A 154 -1.95 -21.72 1.82
N GLY A 155 -3.24 -21.44 1.99
CA GLY A 155 -3.80 -21.28 3.32
C GLY A 155 -5.31 -21.11 3.31
N PRO A 156 -5.95 -21.16 4.51
CA PRO A 156 -7.40 -21.17 4.64
C PRO A 156 -8.08 -19.88 4.15
N CYS A 157 -7.32 -18.78 4.05
CA CYS A 157 -7.83 -17.49 3.57
C CYS A 157 -7.67 -17.28 2.05
N VAL A 158 -6.94 -18.18 1.36
CA VAL A 158 -6.74 -18.13 -0.10
C VAL A 158 -7.82 -18.92 -0.82
N GLN A 159 -8.22 -18.47 -1.99
CA GLN A 159 -9.08 -19.21 -2.91
C GLN A 159 -8.56 -19.09 -4.35
N MET A 160 -8.59 -20.19 -5.07
CA MET A 160 -8.46 -20.21 -6.53
C MET A 160 -9.84 -19.96 -7.16
N LYS A 161 -9.85 -19.27 -8.29
CA LYS A 161 -11.04 -19.01 -9.09
C LYS A 161 -10.91 -19.60 -10.48
#